data_a48e50182c9d6de1628d21eb1e48067f
#
_entry.id   a48e50182c9d6de1628d21eb1e48067f
#
_cell.length_a   1.000
_cell.length_b   1.000
_cell.length_c   1.000
_cell.angle_alpha   90.00
_cell.angle_beta   90.00
_cell.angle_gamma   90.00
#
_symmetry.space_group_name_H-M   'P 1'
#
loop_
_entity.id
_entity.type
_entity.pdbx_description
1 polymer ?
#
loop_
_entity_poly.entity_id
_entity_poly.type
_entity_poly.pdbx_seq_one_letter_code
_entity_poly.pdbx_strand_id
1 'polypeptide(L)'
;VDSGVPTAALLLAWAGLEALARTVMPERFKRPQTPGRVVEILSSEGYFTPTEADFLRELVRVRNAVIHGDIQQSLTQERVHRFLDIVESVLKA
;
A
#
# COMPACT_ATOMS: atom_id res chain seq x y z
N VAL A 1 22.78 -5.77 -4.98
CA VAL A 1 22.76 -5.18 -6.28
C VAL A 1 21.41 -4.61 -6.61
N ASP A 2 20.38 -5.38 -6.42
CA ASP A 2 19.04 -4.94 -6.77
C ASP A 2 18.17 -4.71 -5.54
N SER A 3 18.80 -4.47 -4.40
CA SER A 3 18.08 -4.26 -3.15
C SER A 3 17.16 -3.04 -3.19
N GLY A 4 17.46 -2.06 -4.07
CA GLY A 4 16.62 -0.88 -4.23
C GLY A 4 15.38 -1.11 -5.08
N VAL A 5 15.33 -2.18 -5.90
CA VAL A 5 14.21 -2.44 -6.79
C VAL A 5 12.91 -2.73 -6.02
N PRO A 6 12.91 -3.61 -5.01
CA PRO A 6 11.69 -3.81 -4.23
C PRO A 6 11.23 -2.55 -3.52
N THR A 7 12.16 -1.72 -3.03
CA THR A 7 11.81 -0.46 -2.38
C THR A 7 11.12 0.50 -3.34
N ALA A 8 11.68 0.67 -4.54
CA ALA A 8 11.07 1.54 -5.56
C ALA A 8 9.70 1.02 -5.95
N ALA A 9 9.55 -0.30 -6.14
CA ALA A 9 8.28 -0.91 -6.49
C ALA A 9 7.26 -0.72 -5.37
N LEU A 10 7.67 -0.81 -4.11
CA LEU A 10 6.81 -0.57 -2.96
C LEU A 10 6.25 0.86 -2.98
N LEU A 11 7.13 1.84 -3.18
CA LEU A 11 6.71 3.25 -3.19
C LEU A 11 5.77 3.53 -4.36
N LEU A 12 6.05 2.96 -5.53
CA LEU A 12 5.17 3.11 -6.69
C LEU A 12 3.82 2.44 -6.46
N ALA A 13 3.80 1.28 -5.82
CA ALA A 13 2.55 0.59 -5.51
C ALA A 13 1.70 1.40 -4.54
N TRP A 14 2.32 2.03 -3.54
CA TRP A 14 1.59 2.91 -2.61
C TRP A 14 1.02 4.12 -3.33
N ALA A 15 1.80 4.75 -4.22
CA ALA A 15 1.30 5.87 -5.01
C ALA A 15 0.11 5.44 -5.88
N GLY A 16 0.18 4.24 -6.45
CA GLY A 16 -0.91 3.68 -7.24
C GLY A 16 -2.16 3.46 -6.41
N LEU A 17 -2.01 2.93 -5.20
CA LEU A 17 -3.14 2.72 -4.30
C LEU A 17 -3.78 4.05 -3.90
N GLU A 18 -2.98 5.06 -3.60
CA GLU A 18 -3.50 6.38 -3.27
C GLU A 18 -4.27 6.99 -4.44
N ALA A 19 -3.75 6.86 -5.66
CA ALA A 19 -4.44 7.35 -6.85
C ALA A 19 -5.75 6.60 -7.07
N LEU A 20 -5.75 5.29 -6.86
CA LEU A 20 -6.93 4.48 -6.97
C LEU A 20 -7.98 4.87 -5.94
N ALA A 21 -7.55 5.11 -4.71
CA ALA A 21 -8.45 5.54 -3.63
C ALA A 21 -9.15 6.85 -4.00
N ARG A 22 -8.42 7.80 -4.58
CA ARG A 22 -9.02 9.05 -5.04
C ARG A 22 -10.02 8.83 -6.17
N THR A 23 -9.80 7.81 -6.98
CA THR A 23 -10.71 7.49 -8.09
C THR A 23 -12.00 6.87 -7.59
N VAL A 24 -11.92 5.92 -6.65
CA VAL A 24 -13.11 5.19 -6.18
C VAL A 24 -13.86 5.94 -5.08
N MET A 25 -13.19 6.82 -4.35
CA MET A 25 -13.79 7.56 -3.22
C MET A 25 -13.31 9.01 -3.22
N PRO A 26 -13.62 9.78 -4.28
CA PRO A 26 -13.06 11.13 -4.41
C PRO A 26 -13.39 12.05 -3.25
N GLU A 27 -14.58 11.90 -2.64
CA GLU A 27 -14.97 12.76 -1.52
C GLU A 27 -14.15 12.48 -0.27
N ARG A 28 -13.73 11.23 -0.06
CA ARG A 28 -12.95 10.85 1.12
C ARG A 28 -11.48 11.19 0.96
N PHE A 29 -11.00 11.38 -0.28
CA PHE A 29 -9.59 11.56 -0.59
C PHE A 29 -9.31 12.88 -1.28
N LYS A 30 -10.10 13.91 -0.99
CA LYS A 30 -9.84 15.26 -1.50
C LYS A 30 -8.49 15.81 -1.04
N ARG A 31 -8.07 15.45 0.17
CA ARG A 31 -6.78 15.82 0.71
C ARG A 31 -5.91 14.58 0.80
N PRO A 32 -4.60 14.72 0.62
CA PRO A 32 -3.70 13.58 0.80
C PRO A 32 -3.85 12.97 2.18
N GLN A 33 -3.82 11.64 2.24
CA GLN A 33 -3.92 10.90 3.48
C GLN A 33 -2.64 10.12 3.70
N THR A 34 -2.32 9.80 4.95
CA THR A 34 -1.22 8.90 5.23
C THR A 34 -1.54 7.49 4.71
N PRO A 35 -0.52 6.68 4.38
CA PRO A 35 -0.78 5.31 3.92
C PRO A 35 -1.65 4.51 4.89
N GLY A 36 -1.40 4.64 6.19
CA GLY A 36 -2.22 3.96 7.19
C GLY A 36 -3.68 4.36 7.12
N ARG A 37 -3.94 5.65 6.93
CA ARG A 37 -5.32 6.13 6.82
C ARG A 37 -5.99 5.64 5.54
N VAL A 38 -5.25 5.59 4.43
CA VAL A 38 -5.77 5.04 3.17
C VAL A 38 -6.24 3.61 3.39
N VAL A 39 -5.42 2.79 4.04
CA VAL A 39 -5.76 1.39 4.30
C VAL A 39 -7.02 1.31 5.18
N GLU A 40 -7.10 2.11 6.24
CA GLU A 40 -8.24 2.06 7.15
C GLU A 40 -9.54 2.48 6.46
N ILE A 41 -9.50 3.53 5.65
CA ILE A 41 -10.69 3.98 4.94
C ILE A 41 -11.15 2.93 3.94
N LEU A 42 -10.25 2.40 3.13
CA LEU A 42 -10.62 1.38 2.15
C LEU A 42 -11.09 0.08 2.82
N SER A 43 -10.48 -0.28 3.95
CA SER A 43 -10.90 -1.46 4.70
C SER A 43 -12.31 -1.29 5.25
N SER A 44 -12.63 -0.12 5.79
CA SER A 44 -13.95 0.14 6.36
C SER A 44 -15.05 0.12 5.29
N GLU A 45 -14.69 0.38 4.04
CA GLU A 45 -15.62 0.35 2.92
C GLU A 45 -15.66 -1.01 2.22
N GLY A 46 -14.95 -2.00 2.74
CA GLY A 46 -15.04 -3.36 2.24
C GLY A 46 -14.15 -3.69 1.05
N TYR A 47 -13.19 -2.83 0.71
CA TYR A 47 -12.30 -3.08 -0.43
C TYR A 47 -11.26 -4.15 -0.13
N PHE A 48 -10.97 -4.43 1.14
CA PHE A 48 -9.98 -5.43 1.54
C PHE A 48 -10.61 -6.43 2.49
N THR A 49 -10.21 -7.69 2.37
CA THR A 49 -10.52 -8.68 3.39
C THR A 49 -9.72 -8.36 4.65
N PRO A 50 -10.13 -8.89 5.83
CA PRO A 50 -9.34 -8.68 7.06
C PRO A 50 -7.88 -9.13 6.92
N THR A 51 -7.63 -10.23 6.23
CA THR A 51 -6.27 -10.72 6.00
C THR A 51 -5.47 -9.75 5.13
N GLU A 52 -6.10 -9.25 4.07
CA GLU A 52 -5.46 -8.27 3.20
C GLU A 52 -5.17 -6.97 3.96
N ALA A 53 -6.11 -6.51 4.77
CA ALA A 53 -5.91 -5.30 5.56
C ALA A 53 -4.73 -5.45 6.54
N ASP A 54 -4.63 -6.59 7.21
CA ASP A 54 -3.52 -6.84 8.12
C ASP A 54 -2.18 -6.86 7.39
N PHE A 55 -2.13 -7.47 6.22
CA PHE A 55 -0.93 -7.47 5.38
C PHE A 55 -0.55 -6.04 4.99
N LEU A 56 -1.52 -5.23 4.58
CA LEU A 56 -1.26 -3.85 4.18
C LEU A 56 -0.81 -2.99 5.35
N ARG A 57 -1.34 -3.21 6.56
CA ARG A 57 -0.87 -2.51 7.75
C ARG A 57 0.59 -2.82 8.04
N GLU A 58 1.00 -4.06 7.83
CA GLU A 58 2.40 -4.43 7.96
C GLU A 58 3.26 -3.70 6.93
N LEU A 59 2.79 -3.61 5.69
CA LEU A 59 3.50 -2.88 4.65
C LEU A 59 3.58 -1.37 4.92
N VAL A 60 2.58 -0.81 5.60
CA VAL A 60 2.65 0.59 6.04
C VAL A 60 3.87 0.77 6.95
N ARG A 61 4.07 -0.14 7.90
CA ARG A 61 5.22 -0.06 8.79
C ARG A 61 6.54 -0.19 8.03
N VAL A 62 6.60 -1.10 7.08
CA VAL A 62 7.81 -1.28 6.26
C VAL A 62 8.08 -0.01 5.44
N ARG A 63 7.06 0.55 4.80
CA ARG A 63 7.21 1.78 4.02
C ARG A 63 7.70 2.93 4.88
N ASN A 64 7.14 3.09 6.07
CA ASN A 64 7.54 4.17 6.97
C ASN A 64 8.98 3.99 7.44
N ALA A 65 9.38 2.76 7.76
CA ALA A 65 10.75 2.46 8.15
C ALA A 65 11.72 2.77 7.02
N VAL A 66 11.40 2.40 5.79
CA VAL A 66 12.24 2.68 4.63
C VAL A 66 12.42 4.19 4.44
N ILE A 67 11.34 4.95 4.55
CA ILE A 67 11.40 6.41 4.38
C ILE A 67 12.25 7.06 5.48
N HIS A 68 12.23 6.49 6.69
CA HIS A 68 13.05 6.99 7.80
C HIS A 68 14.49 6.44 7.77
N GLY A 69 14.85 5.71 6.69
CA GLY A 69 16.21 5.24 6.52
C GLY A 69 16.54 3.94 7.20
N ASP A 70 15.53 3.20 7.65
CA ASP A 70 15.76 1.90 8.28
C ASP A 70 15.90 0.84 7.21
N ILE A 71 17.14 0.59 6.80
CA ILE A 71 17.44 -0.36 5.74
C ILE A 71 17.45 -1.82 6.25
N GLN A 72 17.23 -2.02 7.55
CA GLN A 72 17.14 -3.36 8.11
C GLN A 72 15.80 -4.03 7.82
N GLN A 73 14.80 -3.27 7.41
CA GLN A 73 13.48 -3.83 7.14
C GLN A 73 13.54 -4.75 5.93
N SER A 74 13.02 -5.96 6.14
CA SER A 74 12.98 -6.96 5.07
C SER A 74 11.82 -6.70 4.12
N LEU A 75 12.13 -6.54 2.85
CA LEU A 75 11.13 -6.40 1.81
C LEU A 75 11.46 -7.39 0.70
N THR A 76 10.59 -8.38 0.52
CA THR A 76 10.79 -9.41 -0.48
C THR A 76 9.96 -9.12 -1.73
N GLN A 77 10.38 -9.68 -2.86
CA GLN A 77 9.60 -9.57 -4.09
C GLN A 77 8.22 -10.20 -3.93
N GLU A 78 8.11 -11.27 -3.14
CA GLU A 78 6.82 -11.88 -2.87
C GLU A 78 5.84 -10.92 -2.23
N ARG A 79 6.33 -10.13 -1.28
CA ARG A 79 5.47 -9.13 -0.62
C ARG A 79 5.05 -8.04 -1.58
N VAL A 80 5.94 -7.60 -2.44
CA VAL A 80 5.61 -6.58 -3.44
C VAL A 80 4.58 -7.13 -4.42
N HIS A 81 4.76 -8.37 -4.89
CA HIS A 81 3.80 -9.00 -5.80
C HIS A 81 2.43 -9.14 -5.16
N ARG A 82 2.38 -9.56 -3.91
CA ARG A 82 1.10 -9.69 -3.20
C ARG A 82 0.41 -8.33 -3.07
N PHE A 83 1.18 -7.28 -2.79
CA PHE A 83 0.64 -5.93 -2.71
C PHE A 83 0.04 -5.51 -4.05
N LEU A 84 0.78 -5.74 -5.13
CA LEU A 84 0.28 -5.39 -6.47
C LEU A 84 -0.98 -6.18 -6.83
N ASP A 85 -1.06 -7.46 -6.44
CA ASP A 85 -2.26 -8.26 -6.66
C ASP A 85 -3.46 -7.69 -5.90
N ILE A 86 -3.26 -7.22 -4.68
CA ILE A 86 -4.33 -6.60 -3.90
C ILE A 86 -4.79 -5.31 -4.55
N VAL A 87 -3.85 -4.46 -5.00
CA VAL A 87 -4.20 -3.22 -5.69
C VAL A 87 -4.99 -3.52 -6.95
N GLU A 88 -4.56 -4.52 -7.72
CA GLU A 88 -5.24 -4.91 -8.94
C GLU A 88 -6.66 -5.40 -8.66
N SER A 89 -6.87 -6.13 -7.56
CA SER A 89 -8.20 -6.62 -7.23
C SER A 89 -9.15 -5.47 -6.88
N VAL A 90 -8.66 -4.39 -6.29
CA VAL A 90 -9.48 -3.19 -6.05
C VAL A 90 -9.88 -2.56 -7.38
N LEU A 91 -8.96 -2.51 -8.34
CA LEU A 91 -9.25 -1.98 -9.69
C LEU A 91 -10.37 -2.75 -10.37
N LYS A 92 -10.47 -4.04 -10.12
CA LYS A 92 -11.47 -4.90 -10.76
C LYS A 92 -12.79 -4.97 -10.00
N ALA A 93 -12.82 -4.40 -8.82
CA ALA A 93 -14.02 -4.47 -7.97
C ALA A 93 -15.18 -3.63 -8.49
#